data_89c40285122f5fe175dbb2946e2f0ef8
#
_entry.id   89c40285122f5fe175dbb2946e2f0ef8
#
_cell.length_a   1.000
_cell.length_b   1.000
_cell.length_c   1.000
_cell.angle_alpha   90.00
_cell.angle_beta   90.00
_cell.angle_gamma   90.00
#
_symmetry.space_group_name_H-M   'P 1'
#
loop_
_entity.id
_entity.type
_entity.pdbx_description
1 polymer ?
#
loop_
_entity_poly.entity_id
_entity_poly.type
_entity_poly.pdbx_seq_one_letter_code
_entity_poly.pdbx_strand_id
1 'polypeptide(L)'
;MNNAFLLYAFPGALLLSLAAAGVAKPDGDMALLDSLDRGMWQLRQTGGNIPTSKICLGKSESLLQIQHSGVACDQYVVRSSANSLTVSYTCPGHGQGMTVIRKETNRIIHIQSQGIENNAPFSFSAEGRRTGPC
;
A
#
# COMPACT_ATOMS: atom_id res chain seq x y z
N MET A 1 83.62 9.29 -6.98
CA MET A 1 82.53 10.16 -6.49
C MET A 1 81.29 9.81 -7.32
N ASN A 2 80.49 8.85 -6.83
CA ASN A 2 79.28 8.39 -7.53
C ASN A 2 78.13 8.54 -6.58
N ASN A 3 77.27 9.52 -6.83
CA ASN A 3 76.01 9.69 -6.12
C ASN A 3 74.92 8.84 -6.80
N ALA A 4 74.60 7.72 -6.17
CA ALA A 4 73.48 6.93 -6.59
C ALA A 4 72.21 7.47 -5.89
N PHE A 5 71.29 8.10 -6.66
CA PHE A 5 69.95 8.45 -6.20
C PHE A 5 69.07 7.22 -6.26
N LEU A 6 68.68 6.73 -5.09
CA LEU A 6 67.64 5.70 -4.97
C LEU A 6 66.27 6.35 -5.08
N LEU A 7 65.56 6.11 -6.19
CA LEU A 7 64.15 6.45 -6.36
C LEU A 7 63.29 5.39 -5.68
N TYR A 8 62.71 5.76 -4.55
CA TYR A 8 61.67 4.94 -3.90
C TYR A 8 60.33 5.16 -4.64
N ALA A 9 59.91 4.16 -5.40
CA ALA A 9 58.58 4.09 -5.97
C ALA A 9 57.60 3.62 -4.90
N PHE A 10 56.71 4.45 -4.44
CA PHE A 10 55.56 4.07 -3.60
C PHE A 10 54.46 3.51 -4.51
N PRO A 11 54.00 2.29 -4.33
CA PRO A 11 52.76 1.82 -4.98
C PRO A 11 51.57 2.40 -4.21
N GLY A 12 50.91 3.40 -4.79
CA GLY A 12 49.64 3.90 -4.29
C GLY A 12 48.57 2.83 -4.45
N ALA A 13 48.15 2.24 -3.33
CA ALA A 13 46.98 1.39 -3.30
C ALA A 13 45.74 2.22 -3.46
N LEU A 14 45.13 2.16 -4.66
CA LEU A 14 43.83 2.77 -4.97
C LEU A 14 42.76 1.89 -4.31
N LEU A 15 42.26 2.32 -3.13
CA LEU A 15 41.12 1.68 -2.48
C LEU A 15 39.85 2.10 -3.26
N LEU A 16 39.35 1.23 -4.12
CA LEU A 16 38.02 1.33 -4.68
C LEU A 16 37.02 1.05 -3.56
N SER A 17 36.43 2.11 -2.99
CA SER A 17 35.26 2.01 -2.15
C SER A 17 34.06 1.66 -3.03
N LEU A 18 33.63 0.37 -3.00
CA LEU A 18 32.32 -0.01 -3.52
C LEU A 18 31.26 0.63 -2.62
N ALA A 19 30.66 1.71 -3.08
CA ALA A 19 29.43 2.19 -2.53
C ALA A 19 28.35 1.14 -2.85
N ALA A 20 27.91 0.39 -1.85
CA ALA A 20 26.76 -0.46 -1.96
C ALA A 20 25.55 0.45 -2.20
N ALA A 21 25.09 0.54 -3.45
CA ALA A 21 23.81 1.13 -3.77
C ALA A 21 22.75 0.27 -3.07
N GLY A 22 22.22 0.78 -1.95
CA GLY A 22 21.09 0.18 -1.28
C GLY A 22 19.95 0.08 -2.29
N VAL A 23 19.58 -1.13 -2.66
CA VAL A 23 18.37 -1.39 -3.43
C VAL A 23 17.22 -0.91 -2.55
N ALA A 24 16.60 0.23 -2.90
CA ALA A 24 15.38 0.68 -2.29
C ALA A 24 14.36 -0.45 -2.47
N LYS A 25 13.93 -1.05 -1.36
CA LYS A 25 12.85 -2.03 -1.35
C LYS A 25 11.63 -1.33 -1.94
N PRO A 26 10.94 -1.90 -2.94
CA PRO A 26 9.70 -1.31 -3.40
C PRO A 26 8.78 -1.21 -2.18
N ASP A 27 8.33 0.00 -1.84
CA ASP A 27 7.44 0.29 -0.72
C ASP A 27 6.05 -0.31 -1.01
N GLY A 28 6.00 -1.63 -1.05
CA GLY A 28 4.81 -2.41 -1.30
C GLY A 28 4.23 -2.99 -0.01
N ASP A 29 4.35 -2.31 1.12
CA ASP A 29 3.78 -2.78 2.36
C ASP A 29 2.38 -2.20 2.61
N MET A 30 1.58 -2.93 3.37
CA MET A 30 0.25 -2.54 3.81
C MET A 30 0.26 -2.01 5.25
N ALA A 31 1.37 -1.46 5.73
CA ALA A 31 1.55 -0.99 7.11
C ALA A 31 0.48 0.03 7.54
N LEU A 32 -0.06 0.82 6.60
CA LEU A 32 -1.19 1.70 6.88
C LEU A 32 -2.38 0.90 7.42
N LEU A 33 -2.71 -0.24 6.80
CA LEU A 33 -3.83 -1.08 7.22
C LEU A 33 -3.60 -1.70 8.59
N ASP A 34 -2.37 -2.11 8.88
CA ASP A 34 -1.98 -2.67 10.19
C ASP A 34 -2.09 -1.64 11.32
N SER A 35 -2.00 -0.36 10.98
CA SER A 35 -2.13 0.75 11.93
C SER A 35 -3.57 1.09 12.30
N LEU A 36 -4.57 0.51 11.61
CA LEU A 36 -5.98 0.77 11.91
C LEU A 36 -6.44 -0.02 13.15
N ASP A 37 -7.21 0.64 14.00
CA ASP A 37 -7.79 0.00 15.17
C ASP A 37 -8.80 -1.08 14.75
N ARG A 38 -8.62 -2.30 15.24
CA ARG A 38 -9.54 -3.42 14.98
C ARG A 38 -10.87 -3.18 15.67
N GLY A 39 -11.93 -3.80 15.16
CA GLY A 39 -13.28 -3.72 15.71
C GLY A 39 -14.35 -3.50 14.66
N MET A 40 -15.50 -3.03 15.11
CA MET A 40 -16.63 -2.72 14.24
C MET A 40 -16.42 -1.37 13.57
N TRP A 41 -16.51 -1.37 12.25
CA TRP A 41 -16.41 -0.20 11.40
C TRP A 41 -17.71 0.03 10.65
N GLN A 42 -18.14 1.26 10.60
CA GLN A 42 -19.25 1.71 9.75
C GLN A 42 -18.68 2.38 8.52
N LEU A 43 -19.08 1.91 7.34
CA LEU A 43 -18.77 2.53 6.06
C LEU A 43 -20.00 3.33 5.62
N ARG A 44 -19.81 4.62 5.47
CA ARG A 44 -20.83 5.55 4.98
C ARG A 44 -20.43 6.05 3.61
N GLN A 45 -21.29 5.83 2.64
CA GLN A 45 -21.10 6.34 1.29
C GLN A 45 -21.04 7.87 1.28
N THR A 46 -20.08 8.42 0.55
CA THR A 46 -19.95 9.85 0.27
C THR A 46 -20.07 10.15 -1.22
N GLY A 47 -20.04 9.12 -2.08
CA GLY A 47 -20.24 9.21 -3.53
C GLY A 47 -20.29 7.82 -4.17
N GLY A 48 -21.11 7.64 -5.22
CA GLY A 48 -21.33 6.37 -5.91
C GLY A 48 -22.51 5.57 -5.36
N ASN A 49 -22.52 4.26 -5.55
CA ASN A 49 -23.66 3.36 -5.29
C ASN A 49 -23.34 2.19 -4.36
N ILE A 50 -22.57 2.38 -3.30
CA ILE A 50 -22.46 1.36 -2.27
C ILE A 50 -23.41 1.66 -1.10
N PRO A 51 -24.09 0.66 -0.53
CA PRO A 51 -24.90 0.87 0.65
C PRO A 51 -24.03 1.17 1.88
N THR A 52 -24.58 1.93 2.82
CA THR A 52 -23.97 2.04 4.15
C THR A 52 -23.92 0.67 4.79
N SER A 53 -22.77 0.26 5.24
CA SER A 53 -22.53 -1.08 5.78
C SER A 53 -21.71 -1.03 7.07
N LYS A 54 -21.80 -2.10 7.86
CA LYS A 54 -20.94 -2.33 9.02
C LYS A 54 -20.09 -3.56 8.76
N ILE A 55 -18.82 -3.47 9.05
CA ILE A 55 -17.88 -4.57 8.94
C ILE A 55 -17.11 -4.74 10.26
N CYS A 56 -16.91 -6.01 10.66
CA CYS A 56 -15.96 -6.32 11.70
C CYS A 56 -14.56 -6.41 11.08
N LEU A 57 -13.70 -5.44 11.38
CA LEU A 57 -12.37 -5.38 10.81
C LEU A 57 -11.44 -6.35 11.53
N GLY A 58 -11.45 -7.60 11.09
CA GLY A 58 -10.49 -8.64 11.48
C GLY A 58 -9.28 -8.65 10.57
N LYS A 59 -9.53 -8.69 9.26
CA LYS A 59 -8.52 -8.56 8.20
C LYS A 59 -8.74 -7.24 7.49
N SER A 60 -7.75 -6.34 7.57
CA SER A 60 -7.86 -4.98 7.02
C SER A 60 -7.92 -4.96 5.50
N GLU A 61 -7.42 -6.02 4.84
CA GLU A 61 -7.43 -6.17 3.39
C GLU A 61 -8.85 -6.20 2.81
N SER A 62 -9.86 -6.54 3.61
CA SER A 62 -11.27 -6.49 3.19
C SER A 62 -11.74 -5.08 2.79
N LEU A 63 -11.06 -4.03 3.28
CA LEU A 63 -11.31 -2.65 2.88
C LEU A 63 -10.85 -2.33 1.46
N LEU A 64 -9.97 -3.15 0.89
CA LEU A 64 -9.39 -2.90 -0.43
C LEU A 64 -10.31 -3.35 -1.57
N GLN A 65 -11.17 -4.32 -1.34
CA GLN A 65 -12.03 -4.94 -2.36
C GLN A 65 -13.50 -4.99 -1.94
N ILE A 66 -14.02 -3.89 -1.39
CA ILE A 66 -15.41 -3.81 -0.88
C ILE A 66 -16.42 -4.23 -1.95
N GLN A 67 -16.23 -3.80 -3.21
CA GLN A 67 -17.11 -4.14 -4.32
C GLN A 67 -17.06 -5.65 -4.65
N HIS A 68 -15.91 -6.30 -4.44
CA HIS A 68 -15.70 -7.73 -4.65
C HIS A 68 -15.62 -8.50 -3.33
N SER A 69 -16.47 -8.15 -2.37
CA SER A 69 -16.47 -8.78 -1.05
C SER A 69 -16.74 -10.29 -1.14
N GLY A 70 -15.94 -11.07 -0.41
CA GLY A 70 -16.07 -12.53 -0.39
C GLY A 70 -15.48 -13.27 -1.59
N VAL A 71 -14.85 -12.56 -2.53
CA VAL A 71 -14.16 -13.15 -3.69
C VAL A 71 -12.66 -13.16 -3.43
N ALA A 72 -11.99 -14.23 -3.85
CA ALA A 72 -10.53 -14.28 -3.82
C ALA A 72 -9.94 -13.37 -4.93
N CYS A 73 -9.10 -12.44 -4.52
CA CYS A 73 -8.46 -11.48 -5.43
C CYS A 73 -6.96 -11.43 -5.17
N ASP A 74 -6.19 -11.25 -6.22
CA ASP A 74 -4.76 -10.92 -6.14
C ASP A 74 -4.60 -9.41 -5.97
N GLN A 75 -3.81 -8.99 -4.99
CA GLN A 75 -3.63 -7.58 -4.63
C GLN A 75 -2.19 -7.14 -4.88
N TYR A 76 -2.05 -5.95 -5.43
CA TYR A 76 -0.76 -5.32 -5.73
C TYR A 76 -0.72 -3.89 -5.18
N VAL A 77 0.25 -3.59 -4.32
CA VAL A 77 0.45 -2.23 -3.80
C VAL A 77 1.10 -1.37 -4.88
N VAL A 78 0.38 -0.34 -5.31
CA VAL A 78 0.84 0.64 -6.30
C VAL A 78 1.63 1.75 -5.62
N ARG A 79 1.15 2.21 -4.46
CA ARG A 79 1.77 3.27 -3.67
C ARG A 79 1.40 3.11 -2.20
N SER A 80 2.37 3.32 -1.33
CA SER A 80 2.19 3.31 0.12
C SER A 80 2.89 4.50 0.76
N SER A 81 2.27 5.07 1.78
CA SER A 81 2.83 6.09 2.66
C SER A 81 2.21 5.97 4.05
N ALA A 82 2.64 6.76 5.01
CA ALA A 82 2.09 6.75 6.36
C ALA A 82 0.56 7.00 6.42
N ASN A 83 0.02 7.79 5.47
CA ASN A 83 -1.38 8.23 5.49
C ASN A 83 -2.16 7.91 4.21
N SER A 84 -1.55 7.24 3.24
CA SER A 84 -2.22 6.90 1.98
C SER A 84 -1.71 5.57 1.44
N LEU A 85 -2.64 4.73 1.00
CA LEU A 85 -2.36 3.44 0.38
C LEU A 85 -3.18 3.32 -0.91
N THR A 86 -2.53 2.98 -2.00
CA THR A 86 -3.18 2.68 -3.28
C THR A 86 -2.88 1.23 -3.64
N VAL A 87 -3.92 0.44 -3.83
CA VAL A 87 -3.84 -0.98 -4.19
C VAL A 87 -4.66 -1.23 -5.44
N SER A 88 -4.06 -1.91 -6.40
CA SER A 88 -4.76 -2.53 -7.51
C SER A 88 -5.05 -3.99 -7.18
N TYR A 89 -6.20 -4.51 -7.58
CA TYR A 89 -6.56 -5.89 -7.35
C TYR A 89 -7.27 -6.49 -8.56
N THR A 90 -7.11 -7.79 -8.73
CA THR A 90 -7.77 -8.57 -9.79
C THR A 90 -8.43 -9.79 -9.16
N CYS A 91 -9.71 -9.99 -9.47
CA CYS A 91 -10.52 -11.08 -8.99
C CYS A 91 -10.88 -12.00 -10.18
N PRO A 92 -10.17 -13.12 -10.39
CA PRO A 92 -10.38 -13.97 -11.56
C PRO A 92 -11.84 -14.35 -11.76
N GLY A 93 -12.39 -14.06 -12.95
CA GLY A 93 -13.79 -14.33 -13.30
C GLY A 93 -14.82 -13.33 -12.76
N HIS A 94 -14.40 -12.32 -11.94
CA HIS A 94 -15.31 -11.38 -11.30
C HIS A 94 -15.01 -9.92 -11.65
N GLY A 95 -13.78 -9.60 -12.03
CA GLY A 95 -13.36 -8.25 -12.41
C GLY A 95 -12.09 -7.80 -11.71
N GLN A 96 -11.93 -6.50 -11.61
CA GLN A 96 -10.73 -5.87 -11.06
C GLN A 96 -11.05 -4.47 -10.55
N GLY A 97 -10.16 -3.91 -9.74
CA GLY A 97 -10.33 -2.56 -9.26
C GLY A 97 -9.05 -1.93 -8.74
N MET A 98 -9.17 -0.66 -8.41
CA MET A 98 -8.14 0.09 -7.72
C MET A 98 -8.79 0.82 -6.56
N THR A 99 -8.21 0.68 -5.38
CA THR A 99 -8.70 1.33 -4.17
C THR A 99 -7.62 2.22 -3.59
N VAL A 100 -8.01 3.43 -3.24
CA VAL A 100 -7.20 4.39 -2.49
C VAL A 100 -7.78 4.53 -1.10
N ILE A 101 -6.98 4.28 -0.07
CA ILE A 101 -7.31 4.55 1.33
C ILE A 101 -6.48 5.71 1.80
N ARG A 102 -7.12 6.73 2.36
CA ARG A 102 -6.49 7.82 3.09
C ARG A 102 -6.84 7.70 4.56
N LYS A 103 -5.82 7.62 5.40
CA LYS A 103 -5.98 7.56 6.84
C LYS A 103 -5.98 8.97 7.42
N GLU A 104 -7.08 9.34 8.05
CA GLU A 104 -7.17 10.57 8.85
C GLU A 104 -6.68 10.31 10.27
N THR A 105 -7.18 9.23 10.89
CA THR A 105 -6.72 8.68 12.17
C THR A 105 -6.73 7.15 12.10
N ASN A 106 -6.25 6.46 13.12
CA ASN A 106 -6.37 4.99 13.19
C ASN A 106 -7.83 4.50 13.28
N ARG A 107 -8.79 5.42 13.40
CA ARG A 107 -10.23 5.14 13.56
C ARG A 107 -11.11 5.81 12.50
N ILE A 108 -10.51 6.59 11.60
CA ILE A 108 -11.21 7.29 10.52
C ILE A 108 -10.39 7.19 9.24
N ILE A 109 -11.02 6.69 8.19
CA ILE A 109 -10.44 6.57 6.87
C ILE A 109 -11.40 7.09 5.79
N HIS A 110 -10.83 7.47 4.66
CA HIS A 110 -11.56 7.78 3.43
C HIS A 110 -11.14 6.77 2.36
N ILE A 111 -12.14 6.17 1.71
CA ILE A 111 -11.97 5.15 0.69
C ILE A 111 -12.48 5.70 -0.63
N GLN A 112 -11.69 5.53 -1.68
CA GLN A 112 -12.11 5.73 -3.07
C GLN A 112 -11.78 4.45 -3.84
N SER A 113 -12.76 3.90 -4.55
CA SER A 113 -12.56 2.68 -5.33
C SER A 113 -13.26 2.78 -6.67
N GLN A 114 -12.61 2.21 -7.69
CA GLN A 114 -13.15 2.15 -9.04
C GLN A 114 -12.64 0.89 -9.75
N GLY A 115 -13.39 0.43 -10.72
CA GLY A 115 -13.00 -0.75 -11.49
C GLY A 115 -14.12 -1.31 -12.32
N ILE A 116 -14.04 -2.62 -12.55
CA ILE A 116 -15.01 -3.41 -13.31
C ILE A 116 -15.48 -4.56 -12.43
N GLU A 117 -16.78 -4.72 -12.28
CA GLU A 117 -17.42 -5.88 -11.65
C GLU A 117 -18.40 -6.51 -12.65
N ASN A 118 -18.23 -7.81 -12.94
CA ASN A 118 -19.10 -8.54 -13.85
C ASN A 118 -19.33 -7.81 -15.19
N ASN A 119 -18.26 -7.27 -15.79
CA ASN A 119 -18.24 -6.49 -17.04
C ASN A 119 -18.91 -5.11 -16.95
N ALA A 120 -19.30 -4.64 -15.77
CA ALA A 120 -19.86 -3.31 -15.56
C ALA A 120 -18.89 -2.41 -14.78
N PRO A 121 -18.70 -1.14 -15.18
CA PRO A 121 -17.87 -0.22 -14.42
C PRO A 121 -18.53 0.16 -13.09
N PHE A 122 -17.72 0.33 -12.05
CA PHE A 122 -18.15 0.88 -10.77
C PHE A 122 -17.19 1.98 -10.31
N SER A 123 -17.71 2.88 -9.47
CA SER A 123 -16.94 3.89 -8.75
C SER A 123 -17.70 4.29 -7.50
N PHE A 124 -17.02 4.40 -6.37
CA PHE A 124 -17.61 4.91 -5.15
C PHE A 124 -16.58 5.60 -4.25
N SER A 125 -17.09 6.41 -3.33
CA SER A 125 -16.34 6.99 -2.21
C SER A 125 -17.07 6.72 -0.91
N ALA A 126 -16.34 6.43 0.14
CA ALA A 126 -16.89 6.19 1.47
C ALA A 126 -15.98 6.73 2.58
N GLU A 127 -16.60 7.11 3.69
CA GLU A 127 -15.93 7.33 4.96
C GLU A 127 -16.10 6.10 5.83
N GLY A 128 -15.01 5.58 6.37
CA GLY A 128 -15.02 4.51 7.36
C GLY A 128 -14.74 5.06 8.74
N ARG A 129 -15.57 4.70 9.72
CA ARG A 129 -15.39 5.04 11.13
C ARG A 129 -15.47 3.80 12.00
N ARG A 130 -14.48 3.65 12.89
CA ARG A 130 -14.57 2.64 13.95
C ARG A 130 -15.63 3.05 14.98
N THR A 131 -16.56 2.15 15.27
CA THR A 131 -17.70 2.42 16.17
C THR A 131 -17.61 1.68 17.49
N GLY A 132 -16.77 0.64 17.59
CA GLY A 132 -16.63 -0.15 18.81
C GLY A 132 -15.94 -1.49 18.60
N PRO A 133 -15.99 -2.41 19.56
CA PRO A 133 -15.55 -3.79 19.36
C PRO A 133 -16.48 -4.53 18.41
N CYS A 134 -16.01 -5.62 17.82
CA CYS A 134 -16.88 -6.60 17.19
C CYS A 134 -17.63 -7.37 18.26
#